data_5f6344a19a14da6aa9622f0c05ec8ac0
#
_entry.id   5f6344a19a14da6aa9622f0c05ec8ac0
#
_cell.length_a   1.000
_cell.length_b   1.000
_cell.length_c   1.000
_cell.angle_alpha   90.00
_cell.angle_beta   90.00
_cell.angle_gamma   90.00
#
_symmetry.space_group_name_H-M   'P 1'
#
loop_
_entity.id
_entity.type
_entity.pdbx_description
1 polymer ?
#
loop_
_entity_poly.entity_id
_entity_poly.type
_entity_poly.pdbx_seq_one_letter_code
_entity_poly.pdbx_strand_id
1 'polypeptide(L)'
;LTTEQLDYVLAGDLLNQCIATSYSMRTQEIPFFGLYGACSTMAEGLSLGAMLIDGGFASYTAALTSSHFCSAERQYRNPLEYGGQKPPTAQWTTTGAGAVILSRKGDGPFVTHVTTGKIVDKGITDANNMGAAMAPAAYDTIQIHLQETGRTPDFYDCIVTGDLGQLGQEIVREFFRKDGIELGQRY
;
A
#
# COMPACT_ATOMS: atom_id res chain seq x y z
N LEU A 1 -7.42 24.36 1.77
CA LEU A 1 -6.82 23.74 2.96
C LEU A 1 -5.37 24.18 3.07
N THR A 2 -4.94 24.64 4.24
CA THR A 2 -3.54 24.96 4.52
C THR A 2 -2.92 23.84 5.38
N THR A 3 -1.60 23.82 5.49
CA THR A 3 -0.87 22.82 6.31
C THR A 3 -1.26 22.91 7.78
N GLU A 4 -1.55 24.10 8.30
CA GLU A 4 -1.96 24.32 9.69
C GLU A 4 -3.36 23.75 10.00
N GLN A 5 -4.14 23.39 9.01
CA GLN A 5 -5.44 22.76 9.19
C GLN A 5 -5.38 21.23 9.26
N LEU A 6 -4.21 20.65 9.02
CA LEU A 6 -4.01 19.21 9.14
C LEU A 6 -3.78 18.83 10.60
N ASP A 7 -4.60 17.94 11.12
CA ASP A 7 -4.43 17.41 12.47
C ASP A 7 -3.31 16.37 12.53
N TYR A 8 -3.21 15.51 11.51
CA TYR A 8 -2.18 14.47 11.42
C TYR A 8 -1.74 14.24 9.98
N VAL A 9 -0.47 13.90 9.84
CA VAL A 9 0.11 13.30 8.63
C VAL A 9 0.47 11.85 8.92
N LEU A 10 0.02 10.95 8.05
CA LEU A 10 0.33 9.53 8.09
C LEU A 10 1.13 9.22 6.82
N ALA A 11 2.42 8.99 6.97
CA ALA A 11 3.28 8.94 5.79
C ALA A 11 4.44 7.96 5.94
N GLY A 12 4.90 7.46 4.80
CA GLY A 12 6.05 6.58 4.73
C GLY A 12 6.68 6.54 3.35
N ASP A 13 7.80 5.86 3.28
CA ASP A 13 8.60 5.68 2.07
C ASP A 13 9.27 4.30 2.05
N LEU A 14 10.04 4.02 1.01
CA LEU A 14 10.74 2.74 0.86
C LEU A 14 12.11 2.70 1.53
N LEU A 15 12.60 3.80 2.09
CA LEU A 15 13.84 3.79 2.86
C LEU A 15 13.58 3.25 4.26
N ASN A 16 14.50 2.42 4.75
CA ASN A 16 14.37 1.81 6.06
C ASN A 16 14.10 2.87 7.14
N GLN A 17 13.06 2.59 7.90
CA GLN A 17 12.51 3.38 9.00
C GLN A 17 12.03 4.78 8.58
N CYS A 18 11.47 4.92 7.38
CA CYS A 18 10.85 6.18 6.90
C CYS A 18 11.81 7.37 6.90
N ILE A 19 13.08 7.16 6.51
CA ILE A 19 14.12 8.20 6.58
C ILE A 19 13.74 9.39 5.68
N ALA A 20 13.37 9.17 4.43
CA ALA A 20 13.02 10.25 3.52
C ALA A 20 11.83 11.06 4.02
N THR A 21 10.79 10.37 4.49
CA THR A 21 9.57 10.97 5.05
C THR A 21 9.89 11.77 6.32
N SER A 22 10.66 11.21 7.25
CA SER A 22 11.01 11.89 8.50
C SER A 22 11.81 13.17 8.24
N TYR A 23 12.76 13.15 7.31
CA TYR A 23 13.49 14.35 6.91
C TYR A 23 12.58 15.39 6.24
N SER A 24 11.62 14.97 5.44
CA SER A 24 10.65 15.88 4.81
C SER A 24 9.72 16.52 5.83
N MET A 25 9.28 15.77 6.83
CA MET A 25 8.33 16.23 7.84
C MET A 25 8.95 17.12 8.94
N ARG A 26 10.26 17.09 9.13
CA ARG A 26 10.96 17.79 10.24
C ARG A 26 10.69 19.30 10.31
N THR A 27 10.31 19.92 9.21
CA THR A 27 10.08 21.38 9.12
C THR A 27 8.59 21.74 8.98
N GLN A 28 7.71 20.76 9.05
CA GLN A 28 6.27 20.97 8.79
C GLN A 28 5.47 21.29 10.06
N GLU A 29 6.04 21.04 11.24
CA GLU A 29 5.40 21.29 12.56
C GLU A 29 3.98 20.67 12.69
N ILE A 30 3.71 19.56 11.99
CA ILE A 30 2.44 18.83 12.03
C ILE A 30 2.66 17.50 12.75
N PRO A 31 1.74 17.06 13.62
CA PRO A 31 1.80 15.72 14.21
C PRO A 31 1.90 14.64 13.13
N PHE A 32 2.86 13.73 13.30
CA PHE A 32 3.27 12.81 12.25
C PHE A 32 3.32 11.36 12.74
N PHE A 33 2.66 10.46 12.01
CA PHE A 33 2.82 9.03 12.14
C PHE A 33 3.67 8.49 11.00
N GLY A 34 4.86 8.00 11.33
CA GLY A 34 5.73 7.30 10.37
C GLY A 34 5.24 5.89 10.12
N LEU A 35 4.84 5.60 8.88
CA LEU A 35 4.36 4.30 8.44
C LEU A 35 5.46 3.56 7.69
N TYR A 36 5.74 2.33 8.11
CA TYR A 36 6.77 1.53 7.46
C TYR A 36 6.15 0.26 6.84
N GLY A 37 5.16 0.46 5.98
CA GLY A 37 4.45 -0.59 5.28
C GLY A 37 4.96 -0.85 3.85
N ALA A 38 5.98 -0.12 3.39
CA ALA A 38 6.47 -0.18 2.01
C ALA A 38 5.32 -0.07 0.98
N CYS A 39 5.01 -1.13 0.23
CA CYS A 39 3.95 -1.13 -0.78
C CYS A 39 2.55 -0.93 -0.19
N SER A 40 2.32 -1.20 1.10
CA SER A 40 1.02 -1.01 1.77
C SER A 40 0.84 0.37 2.41
N THR A 41 1.87 1.21 2.43
CA THR A 41 1.88 2.50 3.16
C THR A 41 0.71 3.41 2.79
N MET A 42 0.34 3.53 1.52
CA MET A 42 -0.79 4.37 1.12
C MET A 42 -2.11 3.83 1.66
N ALA A 43 -2.36 2.53 1.52
CA ALA A 43 -3.58 1.89 2.03
C ALA A 43 -3.65 1.94 3.56
N GLU A 44 -2.53 1.75 4.25
CA GLU A 44 -2.41 1.89 5.70
C GLU A 44 -2.70 3.34 6.14
N GLY A 45 -2.10 4.33 5.47
CA GLY A 45 -2.33 5.75 5.76
C GLY A 45 -3.79 6.17 5.56
N LEU A 46 -4.42 5.71 4.47
CA LEU A 46 -5.85 5.94 4.21
C LEU A 46 -6.73 5.30 5.29
N SER A 47 -6.42 4.07 5.67
CA SER A 47 -7.16 3.32 6.69
C SER A 47 -7.09 3.99 8.05
N LEU A 48 -5.88 4.28 8.53
CA LEU A 48 -5.65 4.94 9.82
C LEU A 48 -6.21 6.36 9.83
N GLY A 49 -6.02 7.13 8.75
CA GLY A 49 -6.59 8.47 8.61
C GLY A 49 -8.11 8.48 8.68
N ALA A 50 -8.76 7.54 8.01
CA ALA A 50 -10.21 7.37 8.08
C ALA A 50 -10.68 7.00 9.50
N MET A 51 -9.98 6.09 10.17
CA MET A 51 -10.27 5.71 11.55
C MET A 51 -10.14 6.90 12.52
N LEU A 52 -9.09 7.72 12.37
CA LEU A 52 -8.89 8.92 13.20
C LEU A 52 -10.02 9.94 13.02
N ILE A 53 -10.47 10.15 11.78
CA ILE A 53 -11.57 11.06 11.49
C ILE A 53 -12.90 10.51 12.00
N ASP A 54 -13.17 9.24 11.77
CA ASP A 54 -14.40 8.59 12.21
C ASP A 54 -14.50 8.52 13.74
N GLY A 55 -13.38 8.23 14.40
CA GLY A 55 -13.25 8.24 15.86
C GLY A 55 -13.31 9.64 16.50
N GLY A 56 -13.32 10.71 15.70
CA GLY A 56 -13.39 12.08 16.21
C GLY A 56 -12.06 12.66 16.70
N PHE A 57 -10.93 12.00 16.41
CA PHE A 57 -9.59 12.46 16.79
C PHE A 57 -9.00 13.46 15.81
N ALA A 58 -9.57 13.57 14.61
CA ALA A 58 -9.13 14.49 13.58
C ALA A 58 -10.31 15.01 12.74
N SER A 59 -10.15 16.21 12.21
CA SER A 59 -11.02 16.78 11.17
C SER A 59 -10.44 16.58 9.78
N TYR A 60 -9.11 16.71 9.69
CA TYR A 60 -8.35 16.53 8.46
C TYR A 60 -7.08 15.70 8.71
N THR A 61 -6.87 14.68 7.89
CA THR A 61 -5.62 13.92 7.88
C THR A 61 -5.04 13.88 6.48
N ALA A 62 -3.73 13.73 6.37
CA ALA A 62 -3.05 13.52 5.09
C ALA A 62 -2.39 12.14 5.09
N ALA A 63 -2.72 11.30 4.11
CA ALA A 63 -2.01 10.08 3.80
C ALA A 63 -1.01 10.35 2.67
N LEU A 64 0.27 10.05 2.90
CA LEU A 64 1.35 10.34 1.97
C LEU A 64 2.25 9.12 1.79
N THR A 65 2.70 8.91 0.58
CA THR A 65 3.76 7.91 0.31
C THR A 65 4.70 8.41 -0.77
N SER A 66 5.94 7.98 -0.70
CA SER A 66 6.94 8.32 -1.71
C SER A 66 7.95 7.20 -1.91
N SER A 67 8.62 7.24 -3.03
CA SER A 67 9.77 6.41 -3.31
C SER A 67 10.75 7.11 -4.23
N HIS A 68 12.01 6.73 -4.15
CA HIS A 68 13.04 7.15 -5.08
C HIS A 68 13.79 5.92 -5.58
N PHE A 69 13.85 5.76 -6.89
CA PHE A 69 14.42 4.58 -7.53
C PHE A 69 15.79 4.17 -6.96
N CYS A 70 16.77 5.08 -6.94
CA CYS A 70 18.13 4.74 -6.52
C CYS A 70 18.21 4.24 -5.06
N SER A 71 17.49 4.89 -4.14
CA SER A 71 17.53 4.50 -2.73
C SER A 71 16.75 3.22 -2.46
N ALA A 72 15.59 3.05 -3.11
CA ALA A 72 14.79 1.83 -3.01
C ALA A 72 15.53 0.63 -3.61
N GLU A 73 16.12 0.78 -4.80
CA GLU A 73 16.91 -0.29 -5.42
C GLU A 73 18.09 -0.72 -4.56
N ARG A 74 18.79 0.24 -3.95
CA ARG A 74 19.91 -0.07 -3.05
C ARG A 74 19.45 -0.90 -1.85
N GLN A 75 18.29 -0.62 -1.31
CA GLN A 75 17.78 -1.34 -0.12
C GLN A 75 17.25 -2.73 -0.47
N TYR A 76 16.53 -2.88 -1.58
CA TYR A 76 15.80 -4.12 -1.90
C TYR A 76 16.49 -5.02 -2.92
N ARG A 77 17.54 -4.54 -3.61
CA ARG A 77 18.19 -5.23 -4.73
C ARG A 77 19.70 -5.28 -4.57
N ASN A 78 20.19 -5.68 -3.42
CA ASN A 78 21.61 -5.84 -3.18
C ASN A 78 22.14 -7.16 -3.74
N PRO A 79 23.42 -7.17 -4.20
CA PRO A 79 24.30 -6.02 -4.36
C PRO A 79 24.09 -5.34 -5.73
N LEU A 80 23.90 -4.03 -5.73
CA LEU A 80 23.78 -3.21 -6.96
C LEU A 80 25.09 -3.18 -7.76
N GLU A 81 26.20 -3.30 -7.06
CA GLU A 81 27.55 -3.23 -7.61
C GLU A 81 27.86 -4.30 -8.66
N TYR A 82 27.16 -5.41 -8.61
CA TYR A 82 27.31 -6.45 -9.65
C TYR A 82 26.72 -6.04 -11.01
N GLY A 83 25.92 -4.99 -11.08
CA GLY A 83 25.31 -4.55 -12.34
C GLY A 83 24.52 -5.63 -13.05
N GLY A 84 24.04 -6.63 -12.32
CA GLY A 84 23.35 -7.78 -12.89
C GLY A 84 22.04 -7.39 -13.57
N GLN A 85 21.76 -8.06 -14.69
CA GLN A 85 20.47 -7.89 -15.36
C GLN A 85 19.34 -8.41 -14.47
N LYS A 86 18.28 -7.63 -14.31
CA LYS A 86 17.09 -8.05 -13.56
C LYS A 86 16.37 -9.17 -14.29
N PRO A 87 15.97 -10.24 -13.60
CA PRO A 87 15.12 -11.27 -14.21
C PRO A 87 13.73 -10.72 -14.52
N PRO A 88 12.96 -11.37 -15.42
CA PRO A 88 11.61 -10.91 -15.78
C PRO A 88 10.62 -10.83 -14.61
N THR A 89 10.88 -11.56 -13.51
CA THR A 89 10.08 -11.56 -12.27
C THR A 89 10.40 -10.40 -11.34
N ALA A 90 11.50 -9.69 -11.56
CA ALA A 90 11.89 -8.55 -10.73
C ALA A 90 11.12 -7.29 -11.13
N GLN A 91 10.58 -6.60 -10.13
CA GLN A 91 9.90 -5.33 -10.31
C GLN A 91 10.88 -4.16 -10.33
N TRP A 92 10.42 -3.04 -10.87
CA TRP A 92 11.12 -1.78 -10.85
C TRP A 92 10.45 -0.82 -9.88
N THR A 93 11.21 -0.22 -8.98
CA THR A 93 10.68 0.84 -8.14
C THR A 93 10.57 2.15 -8.92
N THR A 94 9.51 2.88 -8.69
CA THR A 94 9.24 4.17 -9.35
C THR A 94 9.71 5.31 -8.47
N THR A 95 10.30 6.34 -9.05
CA THR A 95 10.48 7.62 -8.37
C THR A 95 9.18 8.40 -8.46
N GLY A 96 8.59 8.70 -7.32
CA GLY A 96 7.31 9.41 -7.28
C GLY A 96 6.79 9.61 -5.86
N ALA A 97 5.73 10.37 -5.74
CA ALA A 97 5.01 10.59 -4.50
C ALA A 97 3.51 10.70 -4.75
N GLY A 98 2.73 10.26 -3.79
CA GLY A 98 1.29 10.39 -3.78
C GLY A 98 0.80 10.97 -2.45
N ALA A 99 -0.24 11.79 -2.50
CA ALA A 99 -0.85 12.40 -1.33
C ALA A 99 -2.38 12.41 -1.46
N VAL A 100 -3.06 12.08 -0.37
CA VAL A 100 -4.53 12.15 -0.27
C VAL A 100 -4.89 12.83 1.04
N ILE A 101 -5.79 13.81 0.96
CA ILE A 101 -6.38 14.44 2.14
C ILE A 101 -7.72 13.76 2.44
N LEU A 102 -7.91 13.38 3.70
CA LEU A 102 -9.16 12.84 4.19
C LEU A 102 -9.84 13.87 5.09
N SER A 103 -11.16 13.91 5.00
CA SER A 103 -12.01 14.76 5.86
C SER A 103 -13.35 14.08 6.09
N ARG A 104 -14.08 14.51 7.13
CA ARG A 104 -15.42 13.98 7.42
C ARG A 104 -16.46 14.37 6.37
N LYS A 105 -16.25 15.47 5.65
CA LYS A 105 -17.18 16.04 4.68
C LYS A 105 -16.46 16.41 3.38
N GLY A 106 -17.10 16.16 2.26
CA GLY A 106 -16.59 16.51 0.94
C GLY A 106 -17.44 15.88 -0.16
N ASP A 107 -17.18 16.27 -1.40
CA ASP A 107 -17.83 15.75 -2.60
C ASP A 107 -16.98 14.68 -3.33
N GLY A 108 -15.87 14.28 -2.70
CA GLY A 108 -14.95 13.28 -3.25
C GLY A 108 -15.39 11.84 -2.98
N PRO A 109 -14.58 10.86 -3.38
CA PRO A 109 -14.82 9.46 -3.05
C PRO A 109 -14.74 9.25 -1.54
N PHE A 110 -15.54 8.30 -1.02
CA PHE A 110 -15.63 8.01 0.40
C PHE A 110 -14.90 6.72 0.76
N VAL A 111 -14.15 6.73 1.87
CA VAL A 111 -13.68 5.51 2.53
C VAL A 111 -14.86 4.94 3.32
N THR A 112 -15.46 3.88 2.84
CA THR A 112 -16.66 3.29 3.44
C THR A 112 -16.35 2.11 4.35
N HIS A 113 -15.28 1.36 4.07
CA HIS A 113 -14.86 0.18 4.82
C HIS A 113 -13.35 0.13 4.89
N VAL A 114 -12.85 -0.38 6.00
CA VAL A 114 -11.42 -0.64 6.22
C VAL A 114 -11.30 -2.09 6.68
N THR A 115 -10.44 -2.85 6.02
CA THR A 115 -10.08 -4.21 6.44
C THR A 115 -8.57 -4.25 6.68
N THR A 116 -8.18 -4.45 7.92
CA THR A 116 -6.77 -4.54 8.28
C THR A 116 -6.27 -5.96 8.02
N GLY A 117 -5.29 -6.09 7.14
CA GLY A 117 -4.64 -7.36 6.84
C GLY A 117 -3.71 -7.83 7.96
N LYS A 118 -3.22 -9.04 7.82
CA LYS A 118 -2.21 -9.64 8.69
C LYS A 118 -0.96 -10.02 7.90
N ILE A 119 0.13 -10.29 8.58
CA ILE A 119 1.33 -10.84 7.96
C ILE A 119 1.04 -12.27 7.48
N VAL A 120 1.29 -12.53 6.19
CA VAL A 120 1.17 -13.85 5.57
C VAL A 120 2.51 -14.24 4.99
N ASP A 121 3.20 -15.16 5.65
CA ASP A 121 4.48 -15.70 5.19
C ASP A 121 4.29 -17.12 4.67
N LYS A 122 4.66 -17.36 3.42
CA LYS A 122 4.67 -18.68 2.76
C LYS A 122 6.08 -19.20 2.48
N GLY A 123 7.08 -18.59 3.10
CA GLY A 123 8.48 -19.02 3.00
C GLY A 123 9.13 -18.71 1.66
N ILE A 124 8.64 -17.74 0.92
CA ILE A 124 9.27 -17.27 -0.34
C ILE A 124 10.48 -16.41 0.01
N THR A 125 11.68 -16.88 -0.37
CA THR A 125 12.95 -16.20 -0.04
C THR A 125 13.63 -15.56 -1.25
N ASP A 126 13.09 -15.71 -2.46
CA ASP A 126 13.65 -15.11 -3.66
C ASP A 126 13.34 -13.63 -3.73
N ALA A 127 14.33 -12.78 -3.44
CA ALA A 127 14.22 -11.33 -3.50
C ALA A 127 13.91 -10.78 -4.91
N ASN A 128 14.15 -11.57 -5.96
CA ASN A 128 13.82 -11.19 -7.34
C ASN A 128 12.39 -11.56 -7.75
N ASN A 129 11.63 -12.17 -6.83
CA ASN A 129 10.24 -12.58 -7.06
C ASN A 129 9.34 -12.12 -5.91
N MET A 130 9.30 -10.82 -5.67
CA MET A 130 8.48 -10.23 -4.62
C MET A 130 6.97 -10.42 -4.86
N GLY A 131 6.55 -10.51 -6.13
CA GLY A 131 5.17 -10.79 -6.49
C GLY A 131 4.66 -12.11 -5.91
N ALA A 132 5.46 -13.19 -5.99
CA ALA A 132 5.12 -14.46 -5.39
C ALA A 132 5.05 -14.40 -3.86
N ALA A 133 5.90 -13.58 -3.22
CA ALA A 133 5.88 -13.38 -1.78
C ALA A 133 4.66 -12.57 -1.31
N MET A 134 4.25 -11.56 -2.09
CA MET A 134 3.14 -10.66 -1.76
C MET A 134 1.75 -11.21 -2.13
N ALA A 135 1.66 -12.05 -3.17
CA ALA A 135 0.39 -12.57 -3.66
C ALA A 135 -0.47 -13.28 -2.60
N PRO A 136 0.09 -14.12 -1.70
CA PRO A 136 -0.69 -14.74 -0.63
C PRO A 136 -1.29 -13.72 0.36
N ALA A 137 -0.59 -12.65 0.66
CA ALA A 137 -1.08 -11.61 1.56
C ALA A 137 -2.20 -10.77 0.90
N ALA A 138 -2.04 -10.45 -0.39
CA ALA A 138 -3.08 -9.78 -1.17
C ALA A 138 -4.35 -10.64 -1.24
N TYR A 139 -4.21 -11.93 -1.57
CA TYR A 139 -5.33 -12.87 -1.59
C TYR A 139 -6.04 -12.94 -0.24
N ASP A 140 -5.30 -13.14 0.88
CA ASP A 140 -5.87 -13.25 2.23
C ASP A 140 -6.68 -11.99 2.60
N THR A 141 -6.13 -10.81 2.34
CA THR A 141 -6.79 -9.54 2.69
C THR A 141 -8.04 -9.31 1.85
N ILE A 142 -7.99 -9.54 0.53
CA ILE A 142 -9.15 -9.39 -0.35
C ILE A 142 -10.22 -10.40 0.01
N GLN A 143 -9.86 -11.66 0.27
CA GLN A 143 -10.81 -12.70 0.64
C GLN A 143 -11.53 -12.36 1.95
N ILE A 144 -10.80 -11.95 2.98
CA ILE A 144 -11.37 -11.52 4.26
C ILE A 144 -12.32 -10.34 4.06
N HIS A 145 -11.89 -9.34 3.28
CA HIS A 145 -12.74 -8.18 2.97
C HIS A 145 -14.06 -8.57 2.31
N LEU A 146 -14.03 -9.44 1.33
CA LEU A 146 -15.24 -9.92 0.66
C LEU A 146 -16.16 -10.68 1.61
N GLN A 147 -15.59 -11.54 2.46
CA GLN A 147 -16.33 -12.31 3.45
C GLN A 147 -16.96 -11.43 4.53
N GLU A 148 -16.20 -10.53 5.14
CA GLU A 148 -16.69 -9.67 6.23
C GLU A 148 -17.71 -8.65 5.77
N THR A 149 -17.60 -8.16 4.52
CA THR A 149 -18.55 -7.22 3.95
C THR A 149 -19.76 -7.90 3.29
N GLY A 150 -19.72 -9.23 3.11
CA GLY A 150 -20.73 -9.98 2.38
C GLY A 150 -20.82 -9.61 0.90
N ARG A 151 -19.72 -9.13 0.32
CA ARG A 151 -19.65 -8.67 -1.07
C ARG A 151 -18.96 -9.69 -1.96
N THR A 152 -19.28 -9.62 -3.25
CA THR A 152 -18.56 -10.36 -4.30
C THR A 152 -17.63 -9.41 -5.06
N PRO A 153 -16.65 -9.90 -5.83
CA PRO A 153 -15.81 -9.04 -6.67
C PRO A 153 -16.61 -8.15 -7.61
N ASP A 154 -17.78 -8.57 -8.05
CA ASP A 154 -18.66 -7.81 -8.97
C ASP A 154 -19.21 -6.52 -8.37
N PHE A 155 -19.17 -6.37 -7.06
CA PHE A 155 -19.53 -5.14 -6.39
C PHE A 155 -18.56 -3.99 -6.68
N TYR A 156 -17.32 -4.31 -7.02
CA TYR A 156 -16.24 -3.35 -7.23
C TYR A 156 -15.99 -3.13 -8.73
N ASP A 157 -15.81 -1.89 -9.14
CA ASP A 157 -15.39 -1.54 -10.50
C ASP A 157 -13.90 -1.84 -10.71
N CYS A 158 -13.09 -1.71 -9.66
CA CYS A 158 -11.66 -1.95 -9.70
C CYS A 158 -11.15 -2.44 -8.34
N ILE A 159 -10.23 -3.42 -8.36
CA ILE A 159 -9.49 -3.92 -7.20
C ILE A 159 -8.01 -3.64 -7.46
N VAL A 160 -7.41 -2.80 -6.64
CA VAL A 160 -6.01 -2.38 -6.79
C VAL A 160 -5.19 -2.88 -5.61
N THR A 161 -4.05 -3.48 -5.91
CA THR A 161 -3.06 -3.89 -4.90
C THR A 161 -1.76 -3.10 -5.06
N GLY A 162 -0.81 -3.30 -4.18
CA GLY A 162 0.57 -2.95 -4.47
C GLY A 162 1.06 -3.67 -5.74
N ASP A 163 2.16 -3.20 -6.30
CA ASP A 163 2.71 -3.79 -7.54
C ASP A 163 3.20 -5.22 -7.29
N LEU A 164 2.36 -6.18 -7.59
CA LEU A 164 2.68 -7.61 -7.56
C LEU A 164 3.45 -8.08 -8.80
N GLY A 165 3.57 -7.21 -9.80
CA GLY A 165 4.01 -7.60 -11.14
C GLY A 165 3.02 -8.59 -11.79
N GLN A 166 3.31 -8.95 -13.02
CA GLN A 166 2.44 -9.86 -13.79
C GLN A 166 2.29 -11.23 -13.11
N LEU A 167 3.41 -11.81 -12.66
CA LEU A 167 3.40 -13.13 -12.03
C LEU A 167 2.59 -13.14 -10.72
N GLY A 168 2.78 -12.13 -9.86
CA GLY A 168 2.05 -12.05 -8.60
C GLY A 168 0.54 -11.84 -8.81
N GLN A 169 0.16 -11.06 -9.82
CA GLN A 169 -1.23 -10.89 -10.21
C GLN A 169 -1.86 -12.22 -10.69
N GLU A 170 -1.14 -12.97 -11.52
CA GLU A 170 -1.59 -14.29 -11.98
C GLU A 170 -1.78 -15.27 -10.82
N ILE A 171 -0.87 -15.26 -9.83
CA ILE A 171 -0.97 -16.10 -8.63
C ILE A 171 -2.22 -15.75 -7.82
N VAL A 172 -2.51 -14.46 -7.60
CA VAL A 172 -3.74 -14.04 -6.89
C VAL A 172 -4.99 -14.52 -7.63
N ARG A 173 -5.05 -14.32 -8.95
CA ARG A 173 -6.17 -14.80 -9.78
C ARG A 173 -6.36 -16.32 -9.65
N GLU A 174 -5.27 -17.07 -9.64
CA GLU A 174 -5.32 -18.53 -9.50
C GLU A 174 -5.82 -18.97 -8.12
N PHE A 175 -5.44 -18.27 -7.04
CA PHE A 175 -5.95 -18.56 -5.71
C PHE A 175 -7.46 -18.35 -5.64
N PHE A 176 -7.98 -17.25 -6.16
CA PHE A 176 -9.42 -17.00 -6.21
C PHE A 176 -10.16 -18.00 -7.11
N ARG A 177 -9.58 -18.38 -8.25
CA ARG A 177 -10.17 -19.40 -9.12
C ARG A 177 -10.29 -20.76 -8.43
N LYS A 178 -9.33 -21.15 -7.60
CA LYS A 178 -9.41 -22.39 -6.79
C LYS A 178 -10.56 -22.35 -5.79
N ASP A 179 -10.93 -21.17 -5.31
CA ASP A 179 -12.11 -20.98 -4.46
C ASP A 179 -13.42 -20.83 -5.24
N GLY A 180 -13.39 -20.96 -6.56
CA GLY A 180 -14.56 -20.77 -7.42
C GLY A 180 -14.95 -19.30 -7.62
N ILE A 181 -14.04 -18.38 -7.37
CA ILE A 181 -14.27 -16.92 -7.49
C ILE A 181 -13.47 -16.37 -8.69
N GLU A 182 -14.15 -15.69 -9.58
CA GLU A 182 -13.52 -15.00 -10.71
C GLU A 182 -13.38 -13.49 -10.43
N LEU A 183 -12.16 -12.98 -10.45
CA LEU A 183 -11.90 -11.55 -10.28
C LEU A 183 -12.17 -10.74 -11.57
N GLY A 184 -12.13 -11.41 -12.72
CA GLY A 184 -12.40 -10.78 -14.02
C GLY A 184 -11.35 -9.73 -14.41
N GLN A 185 -11.79 -8.67 -15.07
CA GLN A 185 -10.95 -7.56 -15.51
C GLN A 185 -10.78 -6.47 -14.42
N ARG A 186 -11.39 -6.66 -13.26
CA ARG A 186 -11.37 -5.68 -12.15
C ARG A 186 -10.08 -5.70 -11.36
N TYR A 187 -9.33 -6.78 -11.48
CA TYR A 187 -8.07 -7.01 -10.79
C TYR A 187 -6.90 -7.12 -11.76
#